data_9284bc4ceda12324e9b94f8ab1e377d4
#
_entry.id   9284bc4ceda12324e9b94f8ab1e377d4
#
_cell.length_a   1.000
_cell.length_b   1.000
_cell.length_c   1.000
_cell.angle_alpha   90.00
_cell.angle_beta   90.00
_cell.angle_gamma   90.00
#
_symmetry.space_group_name_H-M   'P 1'
#
loop_
_entity.id
_entity.type
_entity.pdbx_description
1 polymer ?
#
loop_
_entity_poly.entity_id
_entity_poly.type
_entity_poly.pdbx_seq_one_letter_code
_entity_poly.pdbx_strand_id
1 'polypeptide(L)'
;MPSRAGWKPAPPRQDRPGYVIIAVLIVIVVLALAAYQFTELMSAEHRAAVRSADAVAARNNAISGVHYATAMLADPSSFYGDLQGDPTAEGAFPNDGFSLPNRSARFALVSVVNTGSGTWEQRYGAAIDEGGKLNLNALIALDPSGEVLAAALNTIAQLTNNPLLTSEVIDAIVDWLDADDDPRTNGAESSYYLTNPAGGYRAKNGPLNSLDELLLVKGVTPRLLYGNDRNRNGQADDGSSDPLDRGIADYLTVYGRELNLDSQGVLRENVNESEDLAGLYERLTARLGDDLATFIMGYKIFNVSTNSNNQQQQNVQAGTTADLKSAVQAQLDAGTATNRRRLKSLLDLRGARITLPKPAGAAQDAPTVVVDSPLNDPAQLPVLMAKLLDAATTTTIVEMTPRINVNTAPKEVLMALTSLGGSSSSSSTASSAASSAGLTESDIDAIITLRANQNPADPATLTGAWLLQQGGISPDNFKRIEKYITGRSMVYRIHSVGYFAEGGPVARVEAVIDTNQGYPRILYFRDMTDLDLPRGFDPPR
;
A
#
# COMPACT_ATOMS: atom_id res chain seq x y z
N MET A 1 18.83 96.09 -88.46
CA MET A 1 19.10 96.23 -87.03
C MET A 1 18.15 95.24 -86.33
N PRO A 2 18.65 94.21 -85.75
CA PRO A 2 17.80 93.26 -85.05
C PRO A 2 17.53 93.63 -83.61
N SER A 3 16.32 93.45 -83.16
CA SER A 3 15.78 93.74 -81.85
C SER A 3 16.31 92.79 -80.74
N ARG A 4 16.68 93.35 -79.60
CA ARG A 4 17.10 92.62 -78.42
C ARG A 4 15.92 91.81 -77.87
N ALA A 5 16.09 90.52 -77.79
CA ALA A 5 15.19 89.64 -77.00
C ALA A 5 15.46 89.82 -75.50
N GLY A 6 14.44 90.19 -74.73
CA GLY A 6 14.52 90.38 -73.28
C GLY A 6 14.62 89.05 -72.57
N TRP A 7 15.61 88.94 -71.72
CA TRP A 7 15.82 87.80 -70.84
C TRP A 7 14.80 87.88 -69.69
N LYS A 8 13.93 86.91 -69.51
CA LYS A 8 13.06 86.81 -68.34
C LYS A 8 13.80 86.06 -67.27
N PRO A 9 13.91 86.62 -66.04
CA PRO A 9 14.50 85.86 -64.95
C PRO A 9 13.62 84.64 -64.57
N ALA A 10 14.30 83.56 -64.27
CA ALA A 10 13.64 82.32 -63.82
C ALA A 10 12.95 82.59 -62.46
N PRO A 11 11.79 81.96 -62.17
CA PRO A 11 11.10 82.11 -60.91
C PRO A 11 11.96 81.57 -59.76
N PRO A 12 11.91 82.20 -58.59
CA PRO A 12 12.70 81.75 -57.45
C PRO A 12 12.28 80.33 -57.05
N ARG A 13 13.26 79.44 -56.90
CA ARG A 13 13.06 78.16 -56.30
C ARG A 13 12.47 78.38 -54.87
N GLN A 14 11.24 77.99 -54.67
CA GLN A 14 10.67 77.90 -53.39
C GLN A 14 11.39 76.76 -52.65
N ASP A 15 12.37 77.09 -51.84
CA ASP A 15 12.95 76.22 -50.84
C ASP A 15 11.86 75.89 -49.85
N ARG A 16 11.47 74.63 -49.81
CA ARG A 16 10.54 74.06 -48.78
C ARG A 16 11.31 73.25 -47.75
N PRO A 17 12.16 73.86 -46.89
CA PRO A 17 12.99 73.13 -45.91
C PRO A 17 12.16 72.49 -44.81
N GLY A 18 10.93 72.96 -44.53
CA GLY A 18 10.10 72.45 -43.43
C GLY A 18 9.53 71.03 -43.61
N TYR A 19 9.21 70.63 -44.82
CA TYR A 19 8.61 69.30 -45.08
C TYR A 19 9.59 68.16 -44.86
N VAL A 20 10.86 68.33 -45.18
CA VAL A 20 11.88 67.29 -45.01
C VAL A 20 12.10 66.99 -43.54
N ILE A 21 12.13 68.01 -42.70
CA ILE A 21 12.30 67.86 -41.23
C ILE A 21 11.10 67.11 -40.63
N ILE A 22 9.87 67.46 -41.05
CA ILE A 22 8.66 66.79 -40.56
C ILE A 22 8.65 65.31 -41.03
N ALA A 23 9.02 65.03 -42.29
CA ALA A 23 9.10 63.68 -42.81
C ALA A 23 10.16 62.83 -42.04
N VAL A 24 11.33 63.39 -41.78
CA VAL A 24 12.38 62.74 -41.00
C VAL A 24 11.91 62.51 -39.57
N LEU A 25 11.23 63.47 -38.94
CA LEU A 25 10.71 63.31 -37.58
C LEU A 25 9.63 62.22 -37.51
N ILE A 26 8.73 62.13 -38.46
CA ILE A 26 7.73 61.04 -38.59
C ILE A 26 8.45 59.69 -38.70
N VAL A 27 9.46 59.58 -39.55
CA VAL A 27 10.22 58.33 -39.72
C VAL A 27 10.92 57.94 -38.41
N ILE A 28 11.54 58.90 -37.73
CA ILE A 28 12.18 58.64 -36.43
C ILE A 28 11.17 58.17 -35.42
N VAL A 29 9.99 58.81 -35.33
CA VAL A 29 8.93 58.41 -34.39
C VAL A 29 8.41 57.00 -34.70
N VAL A 30 8.18 56.69 -36.01
CA VAL A 30 7.74 55.36 -36.43
C VAL A 30 8.80 54.29 -36.11
N LEU A 31 10.08 54.58 -36.37
CA LEU A 31 11.18 53.68 -36.04
C LEU A 31 11.33 53.49 -34.55
N ALA A 32 11.22 54.56 -33.75
CA ALA A 32 11.26 54.50 -32.29
C ALA A 32 10.09 53.65 -31.74
N LEU A 33 8.88 53.86 -32.27
CA LEU A 33 7.70 53.06 -31.90
C LEU A 33 7.87 51.57 -32.28
N ALA A 34 8.37 51.31 -33.48
CA ALA A 34 8.64 49.93 -33.94
C ALA A 34 9.72 49.26 -33.07
N ALA A 35 10.80 49.97 -32.72
CA ALA A 35 11.83 49.46 -31.81
C ALA A 35 11.30 49.23 -30.40
N TYR A 36 10.45 50.10 -29.88
CA TYR A 36 9.78 49.89 -28.59
C TYR A 36 8.89 48.64 -28.60
N GLN A 37 8.02 48.51 -29.60
CA GLN A 37 7.15 47.34 -29.74
C GLN A 37 7.96 46.04 -29.91
N PHE A 38 9.05 46.06 -30.68
CA PHE A 38 9.94 44.92 -30.81
C PHE A 38 10.61 44.54 -29.47
N THR A 39 11.05 45.51 -28.71
CA THR A 39 11.65 45.29 -27.38
C THR A 39 10.63 44.70 -26.38
N GLU A 40 9.40 45.20 -26.39
CA GLU A 40 8.29 44.67 -25.57
C GLU A 40 8.00 43.21 -25.97
N LEU A 41 7.88 42.91 -27.29
CA LEU A 41 7.62 41.55 -27.78
C LEU A 41 8.77 40.62 -27.40
N MET A 42 10.02 41.00 -27.64
CA MET A 42 11.19 40.18 -27.26
C MET A 42 11.28 39.94 -25.74
N SER A 43 10.93 40.95 -24.95
CA SER A 43 10.89 40.82 -23.49
C SER A 43 9.77 39.86 -23.04
N ALA A 44 8.63 39.89 -23.71
CA ALA A 44 7.54 38.97 -23.43
C ALA A 44 7.89 37.51 -23.82
N GLU A 45 8.49 37.33 -25.01
CA GLU A 45 8.97 36.02 -25.45
C GLU A 45 10.07 35.47 -24.54
N HIS A 46 11.03 36.29 -24.14
CA HIS A 46 12.07 35.88 -23.21
C HIS A 46 11.48 35.44 -21.87
N ARG A 47 10.53 36.20 -21.30
CA ARG A 47 9.82 35.82 -20.07
C ARG A 47 9.03 34.52 -20.24
N ALA A 48 8.37 34.31 -21.38
CA ALA A 48 7.66 33.08 -21.68
C ALA A 48 8.62 31.89 -21.78
N ALA A 49 9.76 32.06 -22.46
CA ALA A 49 10.78 31.01 -22.60
C ALA A 49 11.38 30.61 -21.23
N VAL A 50 11.70 31.62 -20.39
CA VAL A 50 12.20 31.35 -19.02
C VAL A 50 11.16 30.60 -18.18
N ARG A 51 9.89 31.04 -18.19
CA ARG A 51 8.81 30.33 -17.46
C ARG A 51 8.61 28.89 -17.94
N SER A 52 8.69 28.67 -19.25
CA SER A 52 8.60 27.33 -19.83
C SER A 52 9.76 26.43 -19.39
N ALA A 53 11.00 26.98 -19.40
CA ALA A 53 12.16 26.25 -18.91
C ALA A 53 12.06 25.93 -17.41
N ASP A 54 11.58 26.89 -16.61
CA ASP A 54 11.35 26.70 -15.17
C ASP A 54 10.26 25.63 -14.92
N ALA A 55 9.18 25.62 -15.71
CA ALA A 55 8.13 24.59 -15.58
C ALA A 55 8.67 23.17 -15.87
N VAL A 56 9.49 23.04 -16.91
CA VAL A 56 10.16 21.76 -17.23
C VAL A 56 11.12 21.37 -16.10
N ALA A 57 11.88 22.31 -15.55
CA ALA A 57 12.79 22.05 -14.44
C ALA A 57 12.04 21.62 -13.16
N ALA A 58 10.94 22.32 -12.82
CA ALA A 58 10.08 21.93 -11.70
C ALA A 58 9.56 20.49 -11.86
N ARG A 59 9.08 20.14 -13.07
CA ARG A 59 8.62 18.79 -13.37
C ARG A 59 9.73 17.75 -13.23
N ASN A 60 10.92 18.02 -13.74
CA ASN A 60 12.06 17.12 -13.61
C ASN A 60 12.47 16.92 -12.14
N ASN A 61 12.37 17.97 -11.31
CA ASN A 61 12.62 17.86 -9.87
C ASN A 61 11.57 17.00 -9.18
N ALA A 62 10.29 17.15 -9.52
CA ALA A 62 9.24 16.27 -9.00
C ALA A 62 9.53 14.81 -9.35
N ILE A 63 9.93 14.52 -10.58
CA ILE A 63 10.33 13.16 -11.01
C ILE A 63 11.57 12.68 -10.25
N SER A 64 12.55 13.56 -10.02
CA SER A 64 13.74 13.23 -9.24
C SER A 64 13.40 12.83 -7.80
N GLY A 65 12.39 13.47 -7.19
CA GLY A 65 11.88 13.08 -5.87
C GLY A 65 11.30 11.66 -5.86
N VAL A 66 10.61 11.25 -6.91
CA VAL A 66 10.12 9.86 -7.05
C VAL A 66 11.31 8.89 -7.13
N HIS A 67 12.32 9.18 -7.95
CA HIS A 67 13.50 8.31 -8.06
C HIS A 67 14.30 8.25 -6.76
N TYR A 68 14.42 9.36 -6.06
CA TYR A 68 15.06 9.41 -4.75
C TYR A 68 14.35 8.50 -3.74
N ALA A 69 13.03 8.66 -3.59
CA ALA A 69 12.24 7.81 -2.72
C ALA A 69 12.35 6.33 -3.12
N THR A 70 12.33 6.04 -4.43
CA THR A 70 12.48 4.68 -4.96
C THR A 70 13.81 4.06 -4.54
N ALA A 71 14.89 4.81 -4.63
CA ALA A 71 16.22 4.33 -4.24
C ALA A 71 16.31 4.04 -2.73
N MET A 72 15.78 4.95 -1.90
CA MET A 72 15.80 4.76 -0.44
C MET A 72 14.92 3.59 0.02
N LEU A 73 13.75 3.42 -0.58
CA LEU A 73 12.83 2.32 -0.25
C LEU A 73 13.35 0.95 -0.71
N ALA A 74 14.16 0.91 -1.76
CA ALA A 74 14.69 -0.33 -2.31
C ALA A 74 15.97 -0.83 -1.62
N ASP A 75 16.68 0.03 -0.93
CA ASP A 75 17.89 -0.32 -0.19
C ASP A 75 17.56 -0.67 1.27
N PRO A 76 17.75 -1.92 1.72
CA PRO A 76 17.48 -2.32 3.09
C PRO A 76 18.24 -1.50 4.14
N SER A 77 19.45 -1.03 3.82
CA SER A 77 20.24 -0.22 4.75
C SER A 77 19.63 1.16 4.96
N SER A 78 19.12 1.79 3.90
CA SER A 78 18.38 3.06 3.98
C SER A 78 17.01 2.85 4.61
N PHE A 79 16.31 1.76 4.28
CA PHE A 79 14.98 1.48 4.84
C PHE A 79 15.01 1.35 6.36
N TYR A 80 15.91 0.53 6.91
CA TYR A 80 16.01 0.32 8.36
C TYR A 80 16.84 1.40 9.09
N GLY A 81 17.81 2.01 8.40
CA GLY A 81 18.69 3.05 8.96
C GLY A 81 18.08 4.44 8.84
N ASP A 82 18.01 4.96 7.62
CA ASP A 82 17.61 6.35 7.38
C ASP A 82 16.11 6.57 7.60
N LEU A 83 15.26 5.64 7.09
CA LEU A 83 13.81 5.69 7.22
C LEU A 83 13.30 5.04 8.53
N GLN A 84 14.18 4.45 9.33
CA GLN A 84 13.85 3.78 10.60
C GLN A 84 12.71 2.74 10.49
N GLY A 85 12.55 2.11 9.32
CA GLY A 85 11.50 1.14 9.04
C GLY A 85 10.10 1.74 8.83
N ASP A 86 9.95 3.05 8.91
CA ASP A 86 8.67 3.76 8.71
C ASP A 86 8.77 4.86 7.66
N PRO A 87 8.63 4.54 6.37
CA PRO A 87 8.60 5.54 5.30
C PRO A 87 7.38 6.48 5.34
N THR A 88 6.39 6.18 6.20
CA THR A 88 5.16 6.98 6.32
C THR A 88 5.27 8.08 7.39
N ALA A 89 6.34 8.05 8.18
CA ALA A 89 6.60 9.05 9.20
C ALA A 89 6.90 10.41 8.56
N GLU A 90 6.48 11.48 9.23
CA GLU A 90 6.83 12.83 8.82
C GLU A 90 8.35 13.03 8.90
N GLY A 91 8.94 13.57 7.82
CA GLY A 91 10.38 13.80 7.73
C GLY A 91 11.23 12.55 7.48
N ALA A 92 10.62 11.37 7.23
CA ALA A 92 11.36 10.16 6.88
C ALA A 92 12.27 10.38 5.66
N PHE A 93 11.77 11.10 4.64
CA PHE A 93 12.57 11.52 3.49
C PHE A 93 12.97 12.99 3.67
N PRO A 94 14.25 13.31 3.81
CA PRO A 94 14.70 14.70 3.93
C PRO A 94 14.33 15.51 2.69
N ASN A 95 13.86 16.75 2.94
CA ASN A 95 13.42 17.68 1.90
C ASN A 95 14.60 18.41 1.22
N ASP A 96 15.80 17.88 1.31
CA ASP A 96 17.01 18.47 0.75
C ASP A 96 17.05 18.26 -0.76
N GLY A 97 16.47 19.20 -1.48
CA GLY A 97 16.50 19.17 -2.94
C GLY A 97 17.90 19.39 -3.51
N PHE A 98 18.10 18.96 -4.73
CA PHE A 98 19.31 19.24 -5.49
C PHE A 98 19.35 20.73 -5.85
N SER A 99 20.38 21.45 -5.39
CA SER A 99 20.64 22.82 -5.81
C SER A 99 21.22 22.83 -7.22
N LEU A 100 20.52 23.44 -8.18
CA LEU A 100 21.11 23.78 -9.47
C LEU A 100 22.05 25.00 -9.31
N PRO A 101 23.11 25.15 -10.12
CA PRO A 101 24.16 26.16 -9.91
C PRO A 101 23.67 27.61 -9.84
N ASN A 102 22.49 27.93 -10.39
CA ASN A 102 21.97 29.31 -10.47
C ASN A 102 20.55 29.49 -9.89
N ARG A 103 19.90 28.43 -9.44
CA ARG A 103 18.55 28.45 -8.84
C ARG A 103 18.38 27.25 -7.93
N SER A 104 17.76 27.47 -6.78
CA SER A 104 17.49 26.39 -5.82
C SER A 104 16.24 25.61 -6.21
N ALA A 105 16.35 24.81 -7.26
CA ALA A 105 15.31 23.87 -7.62
C ALA A 105 15.31 22.69 -6.62
N ARG A 106 14.16 22.43 -6.02
CA ARG A 106 13.98 21.44 -4.95
C ARG A 106 12.82 20.50 -5.26
N PHE A 107 12.76 19.39 -4.56
CA PHE A 107 11.57 18.59 -4.44
C PHE A 107 11.19 18.38 -2.97
N ALA A 108 9.93 18.11 -2.74
CA ALA A 108 9.42 17.64 -1.45
C ALA A 108 8.48 16.47 -1.68
N LEU A 109 8.57 15.44 -0.85
CA LEU A 109 7.55 14.40 -0.80
C LEU A 109 6.44 14.87 0.14
N VAL A 110 5.20 14.65 -0.25
CA VAL A 110 4.03 15.11 0.50
C VAL A 110 3.00 14.01 0.57
N SER A 111 2.50 13.74 1.76
CA SER A 111 1.37 12.84 1.97
C SER A 111 0.26 13.54 2.74
N VAL A 112 -0.97 13.11 2.53
CA VAL A 112 -2.13 13.54 3.31
C VAL A 112 -2.68 12.31 3.99
N VAL A 113 -2.66 12.28 5.30
CA VAL A 113 -3.00 11.11 6.10
C VAL A 113 -4.15 11.39 7.05
N ASN A 114 -4.99 10.38 7.29
CA ASN A 114 -6.04 10.44 8.30
C ASN A 114 -5.41 10.22 9.68
N THR A 115 -5.60 11.15 10.60
CA THR A 115 -5.08 11.07 11.97
C THR A 115 -5.92 10.20 12.92
N GLY A 116 -6.96 9.52 12.38
CA GLY A 116 -7.84 8.64 13.15
C GLY A 116 -8.99 9.34 13.87
N SER A 117 -9.05 10.67 13.85
CA SER A 117 -10.14 11.48 14.42
C SER A 117 -11.07 12.09 13.36
N GLY A 118 -10.99 11.61 12.11
CA GLY A 118 -11.69 12.22 10.97
C GLY A 118 -11.05 13.54 10.52
N THR A 119 -9.89 13.87 11.04
CA THR A 119 -9.07 15.00 10.59
C THR A 119 -7.95 14.49 9.69
N TRP A 120 -7.62 15.30 8.69
CA TRP A 120 -6.56 15.01 7.74
C TRP A 120 -5.39 15.93 7.97
N GLU A 121 -4.20 15.38 7.93
CA GLU A 121 -2.95 16.10 8.15
C GLU A 121 -2.05 15.95 6.93
N GLN A 122 -1.46 17.07 6.51
CA GLN A 122 -0.44 17.09 5.46
C GLN A 122 0.93 16.85 6.10
N ARG A 123 1.62 15.81 5.69
CA ARG A 123 2.97 15.46 6.13
C ARG A 123 3.97 15.66 5.00
N TYR A 124 5.10 16.23 5.35
CA TYR A 124 6.22 16.39 4.44
C TYR A 124 7.27 15.32 4.65
N GLY A 125 7.93 14.91 3.55
CA GLY A 125 8.94 13.86 3.60
C GLY A 125 8.38 12.50 3.97
N ALA A 126 7.13 12.18 3.56
CA ALA A 126 6.47 10.94 3.89
C ALA A 126 5.86 10.28 2.65
N ALA A 127 5.93 8.95 2.59
CA ALA A 127 5.22 8.11 1.62
C ALA A 127 3.86 7.68 2.17
N ILE A 128 2.99 7.16 1.31
CA ILE A 128 1.74 6.50 1.68
C ILE A 128 1.89 5.00 1.44
N ASP A 129 1.61 4.20 2.45
CA ASP A 129 1.63 2.75 2.32
C ASP A 129 0.37 2.25 1.62
N GLU A 130 0.52 1.64 0.46
CA GLU A 130 -0.59 0.98 -0.25
C GLU A 130 -1.04 -0.31 0.44
N GLY A 131 -0.15 -0.98 1.19
CA GLY A 131 -0.51 -2.15 1.99
C GLY A 131 -1.43 -1.84 3.16
N GLY A 132 -1.48 -0.58 3.61
CA GLY A 132 -2.43 -0.13 4.63
C GLY A 132 -3.87 0.02 4.13
N LYS A 133 -4.14 -0.21 2.84
CA LYS A 133 -5.45 -0.05 2.21
C LYS A 133 -6.07 -1.40 1.85
N LEU A 134 -7.38 -1.39 1.65
CA LEU A 134 -8.13 -2.55 1.21
C LEU A 134 -7.89 -2.81 -0.28
N ASN A 135 -7.24 -3.91 -0.63
CA ASN A 135 -6.94 -4.24 -2.02
C ASN A 135 -8.13 -4.98 -2.66
N LEU A 136 -8.81 -4.31 -3.60
CA LEU A 136 -9.99 -4.84 -4.28
C LEU A 136 -9.67 -6.11 -5.09
N ASN A 137 -8.57 -6.10 -5.83
CA ASN A 137 -8.15 -7.24 -6.63
C ASN A 137 -7.76 -8.45 -5.76
N ALA A 138 -7.17 -8.19 -4.59
CA ALA A 138 -6.80 -9.25 -3.67
C ALA A 138 -8.03 -9.92 -3.04
N LEU A 139 -9.02 -9.14 -2.66
CA LEU A 139 -10.23 -9.67 -2.02
C LEU A 139 -11.05 -10.52 -2.98
N ILE A 140 -11.24 -10.07 -4.23
CA ILE A 140 -11.97 -10.88 -5.23
C ILE A 140 -11.20 -12.15 -5.61
N ALA A 141 -9.86 -12.10 -5.61
CA ALA A 141 -9.03 -13.29 -5.84
C ALA A 141 -9.11 -14.31 -4.68
N LEU A 142 -9.31 -13.85 -3.44
CA LEU A 142 -9.48 -14.69 -2.25
C LEU A 142 -10.88 -15.26 -2.15
N ASP A 143 -11.88 -14.51 -2.59
CA ASP A 143 -13.28 -14.90 -2.62
C ASP A 143 -13.93 -14.47 -3.94
N PRO A 144 -13.91 -15.37 -4.97
CA PRO A 144 -14.51 -15.08 -6.27
C PRO A 144 -16.02 -14.83 -6.25
N SER A 145 -16.72 -15.18 -5.15
CA SER A 145 -18.15 -14.85 -4.99
C SER A 145 -18.38 -13.36 -4.70
N GLY A 146 -17.32 -12.61 -4.33
CA GLY A 146 -17.37 -11.21 -3.99
C GLY A 146 -18.06 -10.87 -2.66
N GLU A 147 -18.52 -11.87 -1.89
CA GLU A 147 -19.22 -11.65 -0.61
C GLU A 147 -18.28 -10.96 0.41
N VAL A 148 -17.03 -11.41 0.46
CA VAL A 148 -15.99 -10.84 1.33
C VAL A 148 -15.73 -9.38 0.95
N LEU A 149 -15.62 -9.07 -0.33
CA LEU A 149 -15.44 -7.71 -0.83
C LEU A 149 -16.64 -6.83 -0.50
N ALA A 150 -17.86 -7.30 -0.78
CA ALA A 150 -19.08 -6.57 -0.47
C ALA A 150 -19.21 -6.26 1.03
N ALA A 151 -18.92 -7.24 1.90
CA ALA A 151 -18.97 -7.06 3.35
C ALA A 151 -17.94 -6.02 3.84
N ALA A 152 -16.73 -6.02 3.29
CA ALA A 152 -15.69 -5.06 3.61
C ALA A 152 -16.08 -3.63 3.17
N LEU A 153 -16.61 -3.46 1.95
CA LEU A 153 -17.09 -2.16 1.45
C LEU A 153 -18.28 -1.64 2.25
N ASN A 154 -19.21 -2.51 2.65
CA ASN A 154 -20.32 -2.14 3.54
C ASN A 154 -19.82 -1.63 4.89
N THR A 155 -18.79 -2.26 5.46
CA THR A 155 -18.17 -1.80 6.72
C THR A 155 -17.58 -0.40 6.55
N ILE A 156 -16.83 -0.16 5.47
CA ILE A 156 -16.28 1.17 5.16
C ILE A 156 -17.42 2.19 4.99
N ALA A 157 -18.50 1.86 4.26
CA ALA A 157 -19.65 2.75 4.06
C ALA A 157 -20.28 3.19 5.39
N GLN A 158 -20.45 2.25 6.32
CA GLN A 158 -21.02 2.52 7.64
C GLN A 158 -20.11 3.40 8.49
N LEU A 159 -18.81 3.11 8.54
CA LEU A 159 -17.85 3.82 9.38
C LEU A 159 -17.57 5.24 8.89
N THR A 160 -17.47 5.41 7.58
CA THR A 160 -17.28 6.73 6.96
C THR A 160 -18.57 7.54 6.87
N ASN A 161 -19.71 6.90 7.20
CA ASN A 161 -21.05 7.48 7.04
C ASN A 161 -21.24 8.12 5.65
N ASN A 162 -20.70 7.48 4.61
CA ASN A 162 -20.74 7.99 3.25
C ASN A 162 -22.06 7.60 2.55
N PRO A 163 -22.98 8.54 2.35
CA PRO A 163 -24.29 8.24 1.78
C PRO A 163 -24.25 7.87 0.29
N LEU A 164 -23.12 8.08 -0.37
CA LEU A 164 -22.93 7.76 -1.79
C LEU A 164 -22.48 6.32 -2.01
N LEU A 165 -21.91 5.66 -1.00
CA LEU A 165 -21.50 4.25 -1.08
C LEU A 165 -22.67 3.35 -0.67
N THR A 166 -23.66 3.27 -1.54
CA THR A 166 -24.87 2.47 -1.33
C THR A 166 -24.65 1.00 -1.68
N SER A 167 -25.58 0.12 -1.26
CA SER A 167 -25.56 -1.29 -1.65
C SER A 167 -25.57 -1.50 -3.17
N GLU A 168 -26.26 -0.63 -3.91
CA GLU A 168 -26.27 -0.68 -5.38
C GLU A 168 -24.88 -0.43 -5.98
N VAL A 169 -24.15 0.55 -5.43
CA VAL A 169 -22.79 0.86 -5.88
C VAL A 169 -21.84 -0.28 -5.50
N ILE A 170 -21.99 -0.85 -4.31
CA ILE A 170 -21.16 -1.97 -3.84
C ILE A 170 -21.40 -3.20 -4.72
N ASP A 171 -22.65 -3.57 -4.99
CA ASP A 171 -22.98 -4.68 -5.88
C ASP A 171 -22.40 -4.46 -7.28
N ALA A 172 -22.52 -3.24 -7.83
CA ALA A 172 -21.97 -2.90 -9.15
C ALA A 172 -20.43 -2.93 -9.18
N ILE A 173 -19.74 -2.60 -8.07
CA ILE A 173 -18.27 -2.75 -7.98
C ILE A 173 -17.86 -4.23 -7.97
N VAL A 174 -18.62 -5.07 -7.30
CA VAL A 174 -18.36 -6.52 -7.26
C VAL A 174 -18.56 -7.13 -8.64
N ASP A 175 -19.71 -6.86 -9.30
CA ASP A 175 -20.03 -7.34 -10.66
C ASP A 175 -18.99 -6.86 -11.70
N TRP A 176 -18.39 -5.67 -11.49
CA TRP A 176 -17.32 -5.20 -12.37
C TRP A 176 -16.04 -6.03 -12.27
N LEU A 177 -15.80 -6.64 -11.10
CA LEU A 177 -14.56 -7.32 -10.73
C LEU A 177 -14.65 -8.84 -10.84
N ASP A 178 -15.82 -9.45 -10.60
CA ASP A 178 -15.98 -10.90 -10.68
C ASP A 178 -15.89 -11.41 -12.13
N ALA A 179 -15.93 -12.70 -12.33
CA ALA A 179 -15.58 -13.30 -13.63
C ALA A 179 -16.79 -13.65 -14.48
N ASP A 180 -18.00 -13.58 -13.91
CA ASP A 180 -19.21 -13.95 -14.64
C ASP A 180 -19.94 -12.70 -15.22
N ASP A 181 -21.15 -12.88 -15.72
CA ASP A 181 -21.96 -11.80 -16.33
C ASP A 181 -23.40 -11.85 -15.74
N ASP A 182 -23.51 -12.45 -14.52
CA ASP A 182 -24.75 -12.60 -13.78
C ASP A 182 -24.88 -11.48 -12.71
N PRO A 183 -25.74 -10.48 -12.92
CA PRO A 183 -25.78 -9.32 -12.02
C PRO A 183 -26.25 -9.71 -10.61
N ARG A 184 -25.60 -9.17 -9.59
CA ARG A 184 -26.08 -9.17 -8.20
C ARG A 184 -27.42 -8.42 -8.14
N THR A 185 -28.13 -8.55 -7.03
CA THR A 185 -29.51 -8.04 -6.88
C THR A 185 -29.68 -6.56 -7.29
N ASN A 186 -28.69 -5.71 -6.98
CA ASN A 186 -28.72 -4.28 -7.31
C ASN A 186 -27.54 -3.89 -8.23
N GLY A 187 -26.79 -4.85 -8.70
CA GLY A 187 -25.55 -4.65 -9.43
C GLY A 187 -25.73 -4.25 -10.90
N ALA A 188 -24.69 -4.40 -11.68
CA ALA A 188 -24.70 -4.05 -13.10
C ALA A 188 -23.61 -4.82 -13.86
N GLU A 189 -24.03 -5.53 -14.88
CA GLU A 189 -23.19 -6.29 -15.80
C GLU A 189 -23.16 -5.71 -17.20
N SER A 190 -22.49 -6.39 -18.14
CA SER A 190 -22.34 -5.95 -19.52
C SER A 190 -23.66 -5.54 -20.19
N SER A 191 -24.78 -6.18 -19.85
CA SER A 191 -26.10 -5.84 -20.36
C SER A 191 -26.53 -4.41 -20.01
N TYR A 192 -26.18 -3.93 -18.80
CA TYR A 192 -26.42 -2.56 -18.36
C TYR A 192 -25.52 -1.56 -19.10
N TYR A 193 -24.21 -1.83 -19.17
CA TYR A 193 -23.25 -0.88 -19.73
C TYR A 193 -23.37 -0.73 -21.25
N LEU A 194 -23.76 -1.78 -21.97
CA LEU A 194 -24.00 -1.73 -23.41
C LEU A 194 -25.15 -0.79 -23.81
N THR A 195 -26.09 -0.50 -22.92
CA THR A 195 -27.21 0.41 -23.17
C THR A 195 -26.87 1.88 -22.88
N ASN A 196 -25.63 2.20 -22.47
CA ASN A 196 -25.24 3.56 -22.14
C ASN A 196 -25.27 4.47 -23.38
N PRO A 197 -26.05 5.60 -23.33
CA PRO A 197 -26.16 6.52 -24.47
C PRO A 197 -24.83 7.20 -24.88
N ALA A 198 -23.87 7.27 -23.98
CA ALA A 198 -22.54 7.88 -24.23
C ALA A 198 -21.57 6.97 -25.03
N GLY A 199 -22.02 5.79 -25.44
CA GLY A 199 -21.22 4.77 -26.09
C GLY A 199 -21.10 3.54 -25.19
N GLY A 200 -21.71 2.43 -25.63
CA GLY A 200 -21.75 1.19 -24.86
C GLY A 200 -20.37 0.56 -24.70
N TYR A 201 -20.10 0.09 -23.51
CA TYR A 201 -18.92 -0.74 -23.17
C TYR A 201 -19.40 -1.97 -22.36
N ARG A 202 -18.52 -2.91 -22.15
CA ARG A 202 -18.81 -4.12 -21.34
C ARG A 202 -18.25 -3.96 -19.94
N ALA A 203 -18.86 -4.67 -18.98
CA ALA A 203 -18.22 -4.89 -17.69
C ALA A 203 -16.84 -5.52 -17.91
N LYS A 204 -15.91 -5.24 -17.02
CA LYS A 204 -14.54 -5.75 -17.17
C LYS A 204 -14.42 -7.23 -16.84
N ASN A 205 -15.21 -7.70 -15.87
CA ASN A 205 -15.22 -9.07 -15.34
C ASN A 205 -13.78 -9.53 -15.03
N GLY A 206 -13.06 -8.70 -14.26
CA GLY A 206 -11.66 -8.96 -13.94
C GLY A 206 -10.98 -7.85 -13.14
N PRO A 207 -9.71 -8.04 -12.79
CA PRO A 207 -8.98 -7.15 -11.90
C PRO A 207 -8.82 -5.73 -12.46
N LEU A 208 -8.94 -4.73 -11.60
CA LEU A 208 -8.74 -3.33 -11.94
C LEU A 208 -7.26 -3.02 -12.21
N ASN A 209 -7.00 -2.14 -13.19
CA ASN A 209 -5.66 -1.62 -13.46
C ASN A 209 -5.36 -0.35 -12.65
N SER A 210 -6.39 0.45 -12.35
CA SER A 210 -6.30 1.65 -11.51
C SER A 210 -7.62 1.88 -10.79
N LEU A 211 -7.60 2.65 -9.70
CA LEU A 211 -8.84 3.06 -9.02
C LEU A 211 -9.70 3.98 -9.88
N ASP A 212 -9.10 4.75 -10.80
CA ASP A 212 -9.84 5.63 -11.71
C ASP A 212 -10.82 4.85 -12.60
N GLU A 213 -10.55 3.57 -12.83
CA GLU A 213 -11.44 2.68 -13.58
C GLU A 213 -12.80 2.49 -12.93
N LEU A 214 -12.88 2.64 -11.59
CA LEU A 214 -14.16 2.63 -10.88
C LEU A 214 -15.13 3.71 -11.36
N LEU A 215 -14.64 4.81 -11.95
CA LEU A 215 -15.50 5.84 -12.54
C LEU A 215 -16.34 5.33 -13.73
N LEU A 216 -16.03 4.16 -14.26
CA LEU A 216 -16.83 3.48 -15.30
C LEU A 216 -17.96 2.63 -14.68
N VAL A 217 -17.91 2.37 -13.37
CA VAL A 217 -18.89 1.52 -12.66
C VAL A 217 -20.16 2.30 -12.36
N LYS A 218 -21.31 1.65 -12.50
CA LYS A 218 -22.64 2.21 -12.19
C LYS A 218 -22.66 2.85 -10.80
N GLY A 219 -23.07 4.10 -10.73
CA GLY A 219 -23.25 4.83 -9.48
C GLY A 219 -21.95 5.39 -8.88
N VAL A 220 -20.78 5.01 -9.35
CA VAL A 220 -19.53 5.60 -8.89
C VAL A 220 -19.34 6.98 -9.52
N THR A 221 -19.17 7.98 -8.69
CA THR A 221 -18.98 9.38 -9.09
C THR A 221 -17.60 9.87 -8.63
N PRO A 222 -17.04 10.94 -9.25
CA PRO A 222 -15.82 11.55 -8.74
C PRO A 222 -15.93 12.00 -7.27
N ARG A 223 -17.13 12.42 -6.83
CA ARG A 223 -17.38 12.80 -5.44
C ARG A 223 -17.30 11.61 -4.49
N LEU A 224 -17.84 10.45 -4.87
CA LEU A 224 -17.72 9.23 -4.08
C LEU A 224 -16.26 8.78 -4.01
N LEU A 225 -15.56 8.77 -5.17
CA LEU A 225 -14.21 8.22 -5.26
C LEU A 225 -13.17 9.10 -4.59
N TYR A 226 -13.22 10.43 -4.82
CA TYR A 226 -12.19 11.38 -4.38
C TYR A 226 -12.66 12.40 -3.33
N GLY A 227 -13.92 12.37 -2.96
CA GLY A 227 -14.47 13.33 -2.01
C GLY A 227 -14.50 14.77 -2.54
N ASN A 228 -14.18 15.75 -1.68
CA ASN A 228 -14.05 17.16 -2.02
C ASN A 228 -12.59 17.61 -2.21
N ASP A 229 -11.64 16.67 -2.20
CA ASP A 229 -10.22 16.89 -2.50
C ASP A 229 -9.82 16.08 -3.76
N ARG A 230 -10.40 16.45 -4.92
CA ARG A 230 -10.16 15.73 -6.18
C ARG A 230 -8.74 15.90 -6.71
N ASN A 231 -8.13 17.04 -6.41
CA ASN A 231 -6.76 17.33 -6.78
C ASN A 231 -5.75 16.77 -5.77
N ARG A 232 -6.21 16.18 -4.65
CA ARG A 232 -5.41 15.53 -3.59
C ARG A 232 -4.33 16.43 -2.98
N ASN A 233 -4.68 17.69 -2.74
CA ASN A 233 -3.79 18.66 -2.13
C ASN A 233 -4.00 18.81 -0.60
N GLY A 234 -4.97 18.09 -0.02
CA GLY A 234 -5.29 18.15 1.40
C GLY A 234 -6.20 19.32 1.77
N GLN A 235 -6.85 19.94 0.79
CA GLN A 235 -7.84 21.01 0.98
C GLN A 235 -9.09 20.74 0.15
N ALA A 236 -10.25 21.22 0.62
CA ALA A 236 -11.48 21.09 -0.16
C ALA A 236 -11.42 21.99 -1.41
N ASP A 237 -11.66 21.39 -2.59
CA ASP A 237 -11.59 22.07 -3.90
C ASP A 237 -12.65 23.16 -4.08
N ASP A 238 -13.81 23.00 -3.44
CA ASP A 238 -14.97 23.90 -3.55
C ASP A 238 -14.85 25.16 -2.65
N GLY A 239 -13.78 25.24 -1.86
CA GLY A 239 -13.56 26.31 -0.90
C GLY A 239 -14.62 26.35 0.21
N SER A 240 -15.36 25.26 0.37
CA SER A 240 -16.34 25.12 1.45
C SER A 240 -15.63 25.06 2.81
N SER A 241 -16.37 25.42 3.86
CA SER A 241 -15.93 25.18 5.24
C SER A 241 -16.26 23.75 5.71
N ASP A 242 -16.72 22.90 4.80
CA ASP A 242 -17.02 21.51 5.11
C ASP A 242 -15.73 20.75 5.47
N PRO A 243 -15.81 19.77 6.35
CA PRO A 243 -14.68 18.90 6.65
C PRO A 243 -14.09 18.30 5.38
N LEU A 244 -12.77 18.16 5.35
CA LEU A 244 -12.08 17.51 4.25
C LEU A 244 -12.57 16.05 4.12
N ASP A 245 -13.12 15.73 2.96
CA ASP A 245 -13.55 14.38 2.58
C ASP A 245 -12.71 13.96 1.36
N ARG A 246 -11.96 12.87 1.50
CA ARG A 246 -11.09 12.35 0.44
C ARG A 246 -11.71 11.15 -0.29
N GLY A 247 -12.98 10.87 -0.03
CA GLY A 247 -13.72 9.79 -0.65
C GLY A 247 -13.20 8.40 -0.28
N ILE A 248 -13.64 7.38 -1.02
CA ILE A 248 -13.26 5.99 -0.75
C ILE A 248 -11.86 5.62 -1.27
N ALA A 249 -11.26 6.41 -2.15
CA ALA A 249 -9.94 6.12 -2.70
C ALA A 249 -8.82 6.09 -1.64
N ASP A 250 -9.01 6.74 -0.50
CA ASP A 250 -8.02 6.71 0.58
C ASP A 250 -8.02 5.39 1.38
N TYR A 251 -9.11 4.65 1.31
CA TYR A 251 -9.25 3.34 1.97
C TYR A 251 -9.00 2.17 1.03
N LEU A 252 -8.98 2.41 -0.28
CA LEU A 252 -8.92 1.38 -1.32
C LEU A 252 -7.62 1.44 -2.11
N THR A 253 -7.18 0.29 -2.59
CA THR A 253 -6.10 0.17 -3.54
C THR A 253 -6.36 -0.97 -4.54
N VAL A 254 -5.69 -0.91 -5.68
CA VAL A 254 -5.57 -2.02 -6.62
C VAL A 254 -4.11 -2.47 -6.75
N TYR A 255 -3.21 -1.71 -6.14
CA TYR A 255 -1.78 -1.94 -6.18
C TYR A 255 -1.38 -2.70 -4.92
N GLY A 256 -0.86 -3.88 -5.12
CA GLY A 256 -0.35 -4.68 -4.02
C GLY A 256 0.41 -5.83 -4.59
N ARG A 257 1.53 -6.13 -3.97
CA ARG A 257 2.33 -7.29 -4.28
C ARG A 257 3.06 -7.72 -3.02
N GLU A 258 2.96 -8.98 -2.70
CA GLU A 258 3.65 -9.55 -1.55
C GLU A 258 4.39 -10.81 -1.98
N LEU A 259 5.67 -10.85 -1.73
CA LEU A 259 6.49 -12.04 -1.95
C LEU A 259 6.63 -12.84 -0.66
N ASN A 260 6.68 -14.15 -0.80
CA ASN A 260 6.86 -15.10 0.30
C ASN A 260 8.32 -15.14 0.77
N LEU A 261 8.81 -13.95 1.21
CA LEU A 261 10.18 -13.72 1.65
C LEU A 261 10.22 -13.41 3.14
N ASP A 262 11.34 -13.68 3.77
CA ASP A 262 11.62 -13.23 5.14
C ASP A 262 12.08 -11.75 5.18
N SER A 263 12.41 -11.27 6.37
CA SER A 263 12.93 -9.91 6.60
C SER A 263 14.28 -9.64 5.92
N GLN A 264 15.00 -10.69 5.53
CA GLN A 264 16.30 -10.62 4.82
C GLN A 264 16.16 -10.77 3.30
N GLY A 265 14.92 -10.91 2.79
CA GLY A 265 14.68 -11.12 1.36
C GLY A 265 14.93 -12.55 0.87
N VAL A 266 15.02 -13.52 1.77
CA VAL A 266 15.17 -14.94 1.44
C VAL A 266 13.81 -15.63 1.45
N LEU A 267 13.59 -16.58 0.54
CA LEU A 267 12.35 -17.36 0.52
C LEU A 267 12.11 -18.05 1.88
N ARG A 268 10.86 -17.97 2.37
CA ARG A 268 10.45 -18.66 3.59
C ARG A 268 10.49 -20.17 3.38
N GLU A 269 10.87 -20.90 4.43
CA GLU A 269 10.87 -22.35 4.41
C GLU A 269 9.43 -22.93 4.46
N ASN A 270 9.10 -23.74 3.47
CA ASN A 270 7.79 -24.40 3.48
C ASN A 270 7.78 -25.57 4.46
N VAL A 271 7.14 -25.39 5.62
CA VAL A 271 7.01 -26.44 6.63
C VAL A 271 6.24 -27.68 6.15
N ASN A 272 5.53 -27.58 5.02
CA ASN A 272 4.78 -28.69 4.44
C ASN A 272 5.57 -29.49 3.39
N GLU A 273 6.83 -29.18 3.17
CA GLU A 273 7.69 -30.02 2.35
C GLU A 273 7.72 -31.45 2.87
N SER A 274 7.72 -32.43 1.98
CA SER A 274 7.58 -33.86 2.32
C SER A 274 8.64 -34.75 1.68
N GLU A 275 9.40 -34.25 0.71
CA GLU A 275 10.36 -35.04 -0.06
C GLU A 275 11.68 -35.22 0.69
N ASP A 276 12.18 -34.14 1.30
CA ASP A 276 13.45 -34.14 2.07
C ASP A 276 13.20 -33.63 3.49
N LEU A 277 12.79 -34.53 4.38
CA LEU A 277 12.53 -34.19 5.79
C LEU A 277 13.81 -33.91 6.57
N ALA A 278 14.93 -34.55 6.23
CA ALA A 278 16.20 -34.31 6.91
C ALA A 278 16.76 -32.93 6.55
N GLY A 279 16.84 -32.60 5.26
CA GLY A 279 17.24 -31.27 4.82
C GLY A 279 16.28 -30.16 5.30
N LEU A 280 14.97 -30.41 5.35
CA LEU A 280 14.01 -29.50 5.95
C LEU A 280 14.32 -29.24 7.43
N TYR A 281 14.66 -30.30 8.20
CA TYR A 281 15.01 -30.14 9.62
C TYR A 281 16.25 -29.29 9.81
N GLU A 282 17.29 -29.49 8.99
CA GLU A 282 18.51 -28.68 9.03
C GLU A 282 18.22 -27.22 8.70
N ARG A 283 17.46 -26.94 7.64
CA ARG A 283 17.09 -25.57 7.24
C ARG A 283 16.23 -24.88 8.31
N LEU A 284 15.24 -25.57 8.87
CA LEU A 284 14.41 -25.04 9.97
C LEU A 284 15.24 -24.78 11.22
N THR A 285 16.17 -25.69 11.57
CA THR A 285 17.07 -25.52 12.73
C THR A 285 17.95 -24.28 12.58
N ALA A 286 18.52 -24.06 11.39
CA ALA A 286 19.34 -22.88 11.12
C ALA A 286 18.56 -21.57 11.25
N ARG A 287 17.29 -21.54 10.88
CA ARG A 287 16.46 -20.31 10.85
C ARG A 287 15.65 -20.10 12.11
N LEU A 288 15.07 -21.16 12.68
CA LEU A 288 14.14 -21.08 13.82
C LEU A 288 14.80 -21.46 15.16
N GLY A 289 15.92 -22.17 15.10
CA GLY A 289 16.58 -22.79 16.25
C GLY A 289 16.01 -24.18 16.55
N ASP A 290 16.70 -24.90 17.44
CA ASP A 290 16.47 -26.31 17.73
C ASP A 290 15.03 -26.60 18.21
N ASP A 291 14.52 -25.81 19.15
CA ASP A 291 13.25 -26.12 19.82
C ASP A 291 12.05 -26.08 18.87
N LEU A 292 11.93 -24.99 18.10
CA LEU A 292 10.84 -24.85 17.13
C LEU A 292 10.98 -25.84 15.98
N ALA A 293 12.19 -25.99 15.42
CA ALA A 293 12.43 -26.94 14.34
C ALA A 293 12.10 -28.38 14.76
N THR A 294 12.56 -28.79 15.95
CA THR A 294 12.28 -30.10 16.54
C THR A 294 10.78 -30.30 16.73
N PHE A 295 10.08 -29.29 17.26
CA PHE A 295 8.63 -29.40 17.46
C PHE A 295 7.86 -29.49 16.15
N ILE A 296 8.22 -28.70 15.13
CA ILE A 296 7.63 -28.77 13.79
C ILE A 296 7.82 -30.17 13.18
N MET A 297 9.04 -30.72 13.26
CA MET A 297 9.34 -32.06 12.74
C MET A 297 8.59 -33.14 13.51
N GLY A 298 8.54 -33.03 14.84
CA GLY A 298 7.77 -33.95 15.68
C GLY A 298 6.28 -33.91 15.35
N TYR A 299 5.72 -32.73 15.10
CA TYR A 299 4.32 -32.56 14.67
C TYR A 299 4.04 -33.26 13.32
N LYS A 300 5.00 -33.26 12.41
CA LYS A 300 4.88 -33.94 11.11
C LYS A 300 4.99 -35.46 11.20
N ILE A 301 5.87 -35.96 12.06
CA ILE A 301 6.27 -37.37 12.12
C ILE A 301 5.43 -38.19 13.10
N PHE A 302 5.12 -37.61 14.27
CA PHE A 302 4.48 -38.34 15.38
C PHE A 302 2.98 -38.09 15.51
N ASN A 303 2.34 -38.79 16.43
CA ASN A 303 0.94 -38.57 16.77
C ASN A 303 0.78 -37.28 17.55
N VAL A 304 -0.20 -36.48 17.16
CA VAL A 304 -0.50 -35.19 17.78
C VAL A 304 -1.93 -35.18 18.29
N SER A 305 -2.13 -34.72 19.51
CA SER A 305 -3.44 -34.39 20.08
C SER A 305 -3.53 -32.88 20.33
N THR A 306 -4.70 -32.29 20.09
CA THR A 306 -4.98 -30.86 20.32
C THR A 306 -5.93 -30.62 21.50
N ASN A 307 -6.47 -31.68 22.12
CA ASN A 307 -7.43 -31.58 23.21
C ASN A 307 -6.75 -31.77 24.57
N SER A 308 -6.79 -30.72 25.40
CA SER A 308 -6.43 -30.79 26.83
C SER A 308 -7.44 -31.60 27.67
N ASN A 309 -8.61 -31.94 27.12
CA ASN A 309 -9.72 -32.57 27.84
C ASN A 309 -9.69 -34.10 27.86
N ASN A 310 -8.64 -34.76 27.36
CA ASN A 310 -8.52 -36.22 27.53
C ASN A 310 -8.02 -36.54 28.95
N GLN A 311 -8.87 -36.34 29.96
CA GLN A 311 -8.68 -36.81 31.31
C GLN A 311 -8.67 -38.34 31.44
N GLN A 312 -8.70 -39.10 30.34
CA GLN A 312 -8.73 -40.57 30.35
C GLN A 312 -7.37 -41.24 30.12
N GLN A 313 -6.28 -40.48 29.94
CA GLN A 313 -4.95 -41.10 29.91
C GLN A 313 -4.34 -41.11 31.34
N GLN A 314 -4.59 -42.20 32.06
CA GLN A 314 -4.14 -42.38 33.44
C GLN A 314 -2.62 -42.55 33.61
N ASN A 315 -1.81 -42.52 32.56
CA ASN A 315 -0.36 -42.70 32.67
C ASN A 315 0.39 -41.85 31.62
N VAL A 316 0.36 -40.50 31.78
CA VAL A 316 1.05 -39.54 30.92
C VAL A 316 2.20 -38.91 31.70
N GLN A 317 3.39 -38.96 31.14
CA GLN A 317 4.59 -38.26 31.62
C GLN A 317 4.90 -37.07 30.69
N ALA A 318 5.19 -35.90 31.27
CA ALA A 318 5.69 -34.76 30.53
C ALA A 318 7.10 -35.08 30.00
N GLY A 319 7.27 -35.00 28.69
CA GLY A 319 8.55 -35.10 28.01
C GLY A 319 9.19 -33.73 27.80
N THR A 320 10.46 -33.74 27.50
CA THR A 320 11.26 -32.54 27.20
C THR A 320 11.47 -32.39 25.69
N THR A 321 11.88 -31.20 25.25
CA THR A 321 12.31 -30.97 23.86
C THR A 321 13.50 -31.88 23.50
N ALA A 322 14.37 -32.22 24.45
CA ALA A 322 15.51 -33.12 24.24
C ALA A 322 15.04 -34.57 23.93
N ASP A 323 13.97 -35.05 24.62
CA ASP A 323 13.39 -36.35 24.33
C ASP A 323 12.78 -36.38 22.92
N LEU A 324 12.07 -35.31 22.54
CA LEU A 324 11.51 -35.16 21.20
C LEU A 324 12.60 -35.08 20.14
N LYS A 325 13.69 -34.33 20.39
CA LYS A 325 14.83 -34.22 19.48
C LYS A 325 15.47 -35.58 19.21
N SER A 326 15.70 -36.36 20.27
CA SER A 326 16.26 -37.71 20.15
C SER A 326 15.34 -38.64 19.33
N ALA A 327 14.03 -38.56 19.55
CA ALA A 327 13.07 -39.36 18.81
C ALA A 327 12.97 -38.94 17.33
N VAL A 328 12.98 -37.64 17.01
CA VAL A 328 12.98 -37.11 15.65
C VAL A 328 14.26 -37.54 14.93
N GLN A 329 15.43 -37.35 15.54
CA GLN A 329 16.71 -37.74 14.98
C GLN A 329 16.75 -39.24 14.63
N ALA A 330 16.32 -40.09 15.56
CA ALA A 330 16.29 -41.52 15.34
C ALA A 330 15.41 -41.95 14.13
N GLN A 331 14.31 -41.22 13.88
CA GLN A 331 13.44 -41.49 12.71
C GLN A 331 14.06 -40.97 11.41
N LEU A 332 14.76 -39.84 11.44
CA LEU A 332 15.47 -39.28 10.28
C LEU A 332 16.66 -40.15 9.89
N ASP A 333 17.51 -40.55 10.87
CA ASP A 333 18.70 -41.37 10.66
C ASP A 333 18.34 -42.78 10.13
N ALA A 334 17.22 -43.33 10.59
CA ALA A 334 16.72 -44.60 10.10
C ALA A 334 16.04 -44.54 8.70
N GLY A 335 15.83 -43.34 8.15
CA GLY A 335 15.10 -43.13 6.91
C GLY A 335 13.62 -43.58 6.99
N THR A 336 13.07 -43.70 8.19
CA THR A 336 11.68 -44.14 8.46
C THR A 336 10.72 -42.98 8.72
N ALA A 337 11.24 -41.74 8.76
CA ALA A 337 10.43 -40.55 8.93
C ALA A 337 9.42 -40.39 7.78
N THR A 338 8.15 -40.32 8.11
CA THR A 338 7.08 -40.10 7.13
C THR A 338 6.29 -38.85 7.50
N ASN A 339 6.02 -38.00 6.51
CA ASN A 339 5.16 -36.85 6.70
C ASN A 339 3.69 -37.28 6.86
N ARG A 340 3.19 -37.29 8.07
CA ARG A 340 1.83 -37.72 8.39
C ARG A 340 0.81 -36.58 8.41
N ARG A 341 1.28 -35.32 8.54
CA ARG A 341 0.41 -34.17 8.72
C ARG A 341 0.90 -32.97 7.96
N ARG A 342 -0.04 -32.21 7.42
CA ARG A 342 0.19 -30.88 6.86
C ARG A 342 -0.39 -29.82 7.79
N LEU A 343 0.33 -28.74 7.96
CA LEU A 343 -0.11 -27.55 8.65
C LEU A 343 -0.96 -26.70 7.69
N LYS A 344 -2.13 -26.29 8.12
CA LYS A 344 -2.95 -25.30 7.39
C LYS A 344 -2.55 -23.88 7.78
N SER A 345 -2.19 -23.68 9.04
CA SER A 345 -1.70 -22.46 9.62
C SER A 345 -0.51 -22.79 10.53
N LEU A 346 0.43 -21.86 10.67
CA LEU A 346 1.54 -22.01 11.61
C LEU A 346 1.06 -22.01 13.08
N LEU A 347 -0.12 -21.42 13.35
CA LEU A 347 -0.76 -21.50 14.65
C LEU A 347 -1.36 -22.87 14.98
N ASP A 348 -1.43 -23.81 14.04
CA ASP A 348 -1.83 -25.19 14.32
C ASP A 348 -0.84 -25.88 15.29
N LEU A 349 0.38 -25.35 15.39
CA LEU A 349 1.38 -25.81 16.36
C LEU A 349 1.02 -25.44 17.79
N ARG A 350 0.24 -24.36 18.01
CA ARG A 350 -0.21 -23.95 19.34
C ARG A 350 -1.27 -24.91 19.86
N GLY A 351 -1.18 -25.29 21.12
CA GLY A 351 -2.07 -26.28 21.73
C GLY A 351 -1.79 -27.72 21.32
N ALA A 352 -0.86 -27.93 20.38
CA ALA A 352 -0.47 -29.26 19.96
C ALA A 352 0.35 -29.97 21.04
N ARG A 353 0.10 -31.27 21.20
CA ARG A 353 0.82 -32.18 22.09
C ARG A 353 1.32 -33.36 21.28
N ILE A 354 2.62 -33.59 21.28
CA ILE A 354 3.25 -34.68 20.54
C ILE A 354 3.44 -35.88 21.46
N THR A 355 2.88 -37.00 21.05
CA THR A 355 3.05 -38.27 21.77
C THR A 355 4.24 -39.01 21.19
N LEU A 356 5.25 -39.27 22.01
CA LEU A 356 6.45 -40.00 21.61
C LEU A 356 6.15 -41.52 21.49
N PRO A 357 6.78 -42.22 20.54
CA PRO A 357 6.70 -43.66 20.47
C PRO A 357 7.33 -44.31 21.70
N LYS A 358 6.72 -45.33 22.24
CA LYS A 358 7.30 -46.10 23.33
C LYS A 358 8.59 -46.79 22.87
N PRO A 359 9.65 -46.82 23.69
CA PRO A 359 10.86 -47.57 23.36
C PRO A 359 10.55 -49.05 23.05
N ALA A 360 11.33 -49.65 22.15
CA ALA A 360 11.20 -51.08 21.86
C ALA A 360 11.41 -51.90 23.14
N GLY A 361 10.45 -52.80 23.47
CA GLY A 361 10.47 -53.61 24.69
C GLY A 361 9.90 -52.94 25.92
N ALA A 362 9.38 -51.71 25.84
CA ALA A 362 8.73 -51.07 26.98
C ALA A 362 7.46 -51.86 27.41
N ALA A 363 7.21 -51.94 28.72
CA ALA A 363 6.02 -52.54 29.29
C ALA A 363 4.75 -51.87 28.72
N GLN A 364 3.66 -52.63 28.58
CA GLN A 364 2.41 -52.12 28.00
C GLN A 364 1.79 -51.00 28.85
N ASP A 365 2.07 -51.00 30.16
CA ASP A 365 1.64 -50.04 31.16
C ASP A 365 2.66 -48.88 31.37
N ALA A 366 3.79 -48.88 30.62
CA ALA A 366 4.75 -47.77 30.69
C ALA A 366 4.07 -46.43 30.35
N PRO A 367 4.47 -45.34 31.04
CA PRO A 367 3.88 -44.02 30.82
C PRO A 367 4.06 -43.55 29.34
N THR A 368 3.04 -42.90 28.83
CA THR A 368 3.10 -42.27 27.52
C THR A 368 3.77 -40.91 27.69
N VAL A 369 4.89 -40.68 27.00
CA VAL A 369 5.62 -39.40 27.05
C VAL A 369 4.98 -38.44 26.04
N VAL A 370 4.62 -37.26 26.55
CA VAL A 370 3.98 -36.22 25.75
C VAL A 370 4.77 -34.92 25.87
N VAL A 371 5.08 -34.30 24.75
CA VAL A 371 5.79 -33.02 24.67
C VAL A 371 4.82 -31.93 24.22
N ASP A 372 4.70 -30.90 25.03
CA ASP A 372 3.85 -29.74 24.77
C ASP A 372 4.53 -28.76 23.81
N SER A 373 3.72 -28.01 23.05
CA SER A 373 4.22 -26.97 22.15
C SER A 373 4.92 -25.83 22.90
N PRO A 374 6.07 -25.36 22.42
CA PRO A 374 6.70 -24.16 22.96
C PRO A 374 5.85 -22.89 22.76
N LEU A 375 4.91 -22.91 21.82
CA LEU A 375 3.94 -21.82 21.58
C LEU A 375 2.80 -21.78 22.62
N ASN A 376 2.77 -22.69 23.60
CA ASN A 376 1.77 -22.70 24.65
C ASN A 376 2.09 -21.71 25.79
N ASP A 377 3.33 -21.26 25.90
CA ASP A 377 3.72 -20.21 26.85
C ASP A 377 3.27 -18.84 26.33
N PRO A 378 2.31 -18.16 27.02
CA PRO A 378 1.81 -16.86 26.58
C PRO A 378 2.91 -15.78 26.53
N ALA A 379 3.94 -15.88 27.37
CA ALA A 379 5.03 -14.91 27.40
C ALA A 379 5.98 -15.06 26.20
N GLN A 380 6.16 -16.30 25.73
CA GLN A 380 7.04 -16.60 24.58
C GLN A 380 6.31 -16.57 23.25
N LEU A 381 4.98 -16.71 23.26
CA LEU A 381 4.17 -16.82 22.04
C LEU A 381 4.42 -15.70 21.02
N PRO A 382 4.42 -14.39 21.38
CA PRO A 382 4.65 -13.33 20.39
C PRO A 382 6.04 -13.40 19.77
N VAL A 383 7.06 -13.70 20.57
CA VAL A 383 8.47 -13.76 20.14
C VAL A 383 8.70 -14.97 19.23
N LEU A 384 8.26 -16.15 19.64
CA LEU A 384 8.41 -17.37 18.84
C LEU A 384 7.56 -17.30 17.56
N MET A 385 6.38 -16.70 17.67
CA MET A 385 5.49 -16.52 16.52
C MET A 385 6.05 -15.51 15.51
N ALA A 386 6.68 -14.42 15.95
CA ALA A 386 7.36 -13.48 15.08
C ALA A 386 8.45 -14.19 14.26
N LYS A 387 9.29 -14.97 14.96
CA LYS A 387 10.37 -15.74 14.31
C LYS A 387 9.81 -16.77 13.32
N LEU A 388 8.72 -17.44 13.70
CA LEU A 388 8.08 -18.47 12.87
C LEU A 388 7.43 -17.87 11.60
N LEU A 389 6.68 -16.77 11.74
CA LEU A 389 6.03 -16.07 10.63
C LEU A 389 7.03 -15.39 9.70
N ASP A 390 8.20 -14.98 10.20
CA ASP A 390 9.24 -14.42 9.35
C ASP A 390 9.93 -15.51 8.52
N ALA A 391 10.34 -16.62 9.14
CA ALA A 391 11.20 -17.61 8.50
C ALA A 391 10.47 -18.75 7.78
N ALA A 392 9.19 -19.02 8.13
CA ALA A 392 8.46 -20.20 7.67
C ALA A 392 7.12 -19.85 7.00
N THR A 393 6.65 -20.80 6.19
CA THR A 393 5.36 -20.70 5.47
C THR A 393 4.72 -22.08 5.34
N THR A 394 3.41 -22.12 5.09
CA THR A 394 2.66 -23.36 4.80
C THR A 394 2.41 -23.56 3.31
N THR A 395 2.85 -22.64 2.45
CA THR A 395 2.59 -22.65 1.00
C THR A 395 3.89 -22.60 0.20
N THR A 396 3.83 -23.14 -1.03
CA THR A 396 4.91 -23.05 -2.02
C THR A 396 4.78 -21.83 -2.94
N ILE A 397 3.71 -21.05 -2.78
CA ILE A 397 3.44 -19.88 -3.64
C ILE A 397 4.47 -18.81 -3.33
N VAL A 398 5.20 -18.37 -4.35
CA VAL A 398 6.24 -17.32 -4.23
C VAL A 398 5.60 -15.93 -4.19
N GLU A 399 4.62 -15.68 -5.01
CA GLU A 399 3.87 -14.42 -5.03
C GLU A 399 2.52 -14.62 -4.35
N MET A 400 2.41 -14.08 -3.14
CA MET A 400 1.21 -14.21 -2.31
C MET A 400 0.18 -13.16 -2.69
N THR A 401 -1.09 -13.46 -2.41
CA THR A 401 -2.14 -12.44 -2.46
C THR A 401 -1.79 -11.33 -1.46
N PRO A 402 -1.79 -10.06 -1.89
CA PRO A 402 -1.45 -8.94 -1.02
C PRO A 402 -2.37 -8.87 0.20
N ARG A 403 -1.76 -8.69 1.37
CA ARG A 403 -2.44 -8.64 2.67
C ARG A 403 -2.45 -7.22 3.23
N ILE A 404 -3.32 -6.95 4.19
CA ILE A 404 -3.45 -5.65 4.84
C ILE A 404 -2.33 -5.46 5.86
N ASN A 405 -1.57 -4.38 5.74
CA ASN A 405 -0.53 -4.03 6.72
C ASN A 405 -1.16 -3.44 7.99
N VAL A 406 -1.16 -4.21 9.07
CA VAL A 406 -1.73 -3.80 10.36
C VAL A 406 -0.98 -2.64 11.03
N ASN A 407 0.26 -2.36 10.60
CA ASN A 407 1.04 -1.26 11.15
C ASN A 407 0.61 0.12 10.61
N THR A 408 0.01 0.17 9.42
CA THR A 408 -0.32 1.42 8.73
C THR A 408 -1.80 1.58 8.40
N ALA A 409 -2.56 0.47 8.36
CA ALA A 409 -3.98 0.51 8.01
C ALA A 409 -4.80 1.41 8.94
N PRO A 410 -5.66 2.31 8.42
CA PRO A 410 -6.56 3.12 9.22
C PRO A 410 -7.66 2.26 9.87
N LYS A 411 -8.34 2.81 10.89
CA LYS A 411 -9.37 2.09 11.66
C LYS A 411 -10.44 1.50 10.74
N GLU A 412 -10.86 2.24 9.73
CA GLU A 412 -11.91 1.86 8.79
C GLU A 412 -11.54 0.59 8.00
N VAL A 413 -10.28 0.49 7.57
CA VAL A 413 -9.76 -0.71 6.88
C VAL A 413 -9.58 -1.87 7.85
N LEU A 414 -9.08 -1.63 9.06
CA LEU A 414 -8.96 -2.67 10.07
C LEU A 414 -10.33 -3.22 10.50
N MET A 415 -11.34 -2.37 10.59
CA MET A 415 -12.72 -2.79 10.90
C MET A 415 -13.29 -3.72 9.82
N ALA A 416 -12.86 -3.60 8.56
CA ALA A 416 -13.24 -4.56 7.53
C ALA A 416 -12.79 -5.99 7.88
N LEU A 417 -11.72 -6.18 8.67
CA LEU A 417 -11.29 -7.51 9.14
C LEU A 417 -12.33 -8.21 10.00
N THR A 418 -13.22 -7.48 10.66
CA THR A 418 -14.31 -8.06 11.46
C THR A 418 -15.28 -8.87 10.61
N SER A 419 -15.51 -8.42 9.36
CA SER A 419 -16.33 -9.13 8.38
C SER A 419 -15.57 -10.25 7.68
N LEU A 420 -14.24 -10.10 7.49
CA LEU A 420 -13.40 -11.09 6.81
C LEU A 420 -13.12 -12.33 7.67
N GLY A 421 -13.06 -12.17 8.99
CA GLY A 421 -12.79 -13.25 9.94
C GLY A 421 -14.03 -14.09 10.31
N GLY A 422 -15.23 -13.70 9.91
CA GLY A 422 -16.47 -14.43 10.16
C GLY A 422 -16.66 -15.55 9.14
N SER A 423 -16.71 -16.82 9.57
CA SER A 423 -17.11 -17.91 8.68
C SER A 423 -18.60 -17.79 8.35
N SER A 424 -18.92 -17.58 7.08
CA SER A 424 -20.26 -17.78 6.53
C SER A 424 -20.60 -19.28 6.46
N SER A 425 -20.67 -19.97 7.58
CA SER A 425 -21.29 -21.28 7.65
C SER A 425 -22.72 -21.10 8.15
N SER A 426 -23.65 -20.99 7.21
CA SER A 426 -25.07 -21.18 7.40
C SER A 426 -25.38 -22.63 7.78
N SER A 427 -24.94 -23.10 8.94
CA SER A 427 -25.48 -24.31 9.56
C SER A 427 -26.03 -23.95 10.92
N SER A 428 -27.33 -23.77 10.93
CA SER A 428 -28.19 -23.63 12.10
C SER A 428 -28.13 -24.88 12.96
N THR A 429 -27.19 -24.93 13.92
CA THR A 429 -27.34 -25.74 15.13
C THR A 429 -26.75 -24.94 16.29
N ALA A 430 -27.68 -24.27 16.96
CA ALA A 430 -27.42 -23.51 18.16
C ALA A 430 -27.05 -24.46 19.32
N SER A 431 -25.76 -24.67 19.57
CA SER A 431 -25.27 -25.09 20.89
C SER A 431 -23.76 -24.94 20.96
N SER A 432 -23.29 -23.77 21.31
CA SER A 432 -22.07 -23.37 22.01
C SER A 432 -21.74 -21.89 21.69
N ALA A 433 -22.48 -21.00 22.29
CA ALA A 433 -22.45 -19.55 21.99
C ALA A 433 -21.21 -18.81 22.53
N ALA A 434 -20.15 -19.50 22.94
CA ALA A 434 -18.99 -18.84 23.59
C ALA A 434 -17.69 -18.88 22.77
N SER A 435 -17.64 -19.53 21.59
CA SER A 435 -16.38 -19.69 20.82
C SER A 435 -16.47 -19.26 19.35
N SER A 436 -17.54 -18.61 18.92
CA SER A 436 -17.74 -18.18 17.52
C SER A 436 -17.78 -16.66 17.32
N ALA A 437 -17.47 -15.86 18.32
CA ALA A 437 -17.35 -14.41 18.12
C ALA A 437 -16.11 -14.13 17.26
N GLY A 438 -16.32 -13.55 16.08
CA GLY A 438 -15.25 -13.01 15.22
C GLY A 438 -14.51 -11.86 15.91
N LEU A 439 -13.60 -11.19 15.20
CA LEU A 439 -13.02 -9.94 15.68
C LEU A 439 -14.13 -8.94 16.02
N THR A 440 -13.91 -8.22 17.09
CA THR A 440 -14.81 -7.16 17.57
C THR A 440 -14.18 -5.79 17.38
N GLU A 441 -14.97 -4.74 17.48
CA GLU A 441 -14.43 -3.36 17.47
C GLU A 441 -13.42 -3.16 18.62
N SER A 442 -13.63 -3.79 19.77
CA SER A 442 -12.68 -3.74 20.89
C SER A 442 -11.32 -4.37 20.53
N ASP A 443 -11.31 -5.44 19.72
CA ASP A 443 -10.06 -6.03 19.24
C ASP A 443 -9.33 -5.05 18.31
N ILE A 444 -10.06 -4.32 17.45
CA ILE A 444 -9.47 -3.32 16.56
C ILE A 444 -8.91 -2.13 17.35
N ASP A 445 -9.61 -1.65 18.36
CA ASP A 445 -9.12 -0.59 19.25
C ASP A 445 -7.87 -1.04 20.02
N ALA A 446 -7.81 -2.31 20.43
CA ALA A 446 -6.60 -2.91 21.02
C ALA A 446 -5.43 -2.93 20.02
N ILE A 447 -5.67 -3.29 18.75
CA ILE A 447 -4.65 -3.25 17.69
C ILE A 447 -4.10 -1.83 17.55
N ILE A 448 -4.96 -0.81 17.44
CA ILE A 448 -4.56 0.59 17.27
C ILE A 448 -3.74 1.07 18.48
N THR A 449 -4.17 0.72 19.68
CA THR A 449 -3.47 1.10 20.93
C THR A 449 -2.10 0.45 21.03
N LEU A 450 -1.99 -0.84 20.73
CA LEU A 450 -0.72 -1.57 20.76
C LEU A 450 0.23 -1.07 19.69
N ARG A 451 -0.29 -0.79 18.49
CA ARG A 451 0.50 -0.27 17.36
C ARG A 451 1.28 0.99 17.72
N ALA A 452 0.67 1.91 18.46
CA ALA A 452 1.30 3.17 18.87
C ALA A 452 2.58 2.96 19.71
N ASN A 453 2.75 1.77 20.33
CA ASN A 453 3.89 1.43 21.16
C ASN A 453 4.91 0.51 20.46
N GLN A 454 4.66 0.12 19.21
CA GLN A 454 5.60 -0.72 18.47
C GLN A 454 6.76 0.12 17.92
N ASN A 455 7.94 -0.50 17.84
CA ASN A 455 9.09 0.10 17.17
C ASN A 455 9.12 -0.36 15.70
N PRO A 456 8.88 0.51 14.71
CA PRO A 456 8.89 0.12 13.30
C PRO A 456 10.24 -0.42 12.80
N ALA A 457 11.34 -0.03 13.45
CA ALA A 457 12.68 -0.52 13.13
C ALA A 457 12.93 -1.96 13.62
N ASP A 458 12.07 -2.50 14.50
CA ASP A 458 12.20 -3.88 14.97
C ASP A 458 11.62 -4.85 13.92
N PRO A 459 12.43 -5.77 13.35
CA PRO A 459 11.93 -6.76 12.40
C PRO A 459 10.76 -7.61 12.92
N ALA A 460 10.61 -7.77 14.22
CA ALA A 460 9.48 -8.49 14.81
C ALA A 460 8.13 -7.82 14.49
N THR A 461 8.09 -6.51 14.33
CA THR A 461 6.86 -5.78 13.97
C THR A 461 6.39 -6.06 12.55
N LEU A 462 7.30 -6.52 11.67
CA LEU A 462 7.01 -6.81 10.27
C LEU A 462 6.15 -8.07 10.05
N THR A 463 5.93 -8.87 11.10
CA THR A 463 5.19 -10.13 11.00
C THR A 463 3.74 -10.05 11.48
N GLY A 464 3.38 -8.97 12.17
CA GLY A 464 2.09 -8.85 12.86
C GLY A 464 1.96 -9.73 14.11
N ALA A 465 2.99 -10.49 14.51
CA ALA A 465 2.96 -11.34 15.71
C ALA A 465 2.78 -10.55 17.02
N TRP A 466 3.13 -9.26 17.02
CA TRP A 466 2.92 -8.36 18.13
C TRP A 466 1.45 -8.23 18.54
N LEU A 467 0.51 -8.56 17.64
CA LEU A 467 -0.92 -8.64 17.93
C LEU A 467 -1.25 -9.70 19.02
N LEU A 468 -0.36 -10.67 19.23
CA LEU A 468 -0.50 -11.72 20.25
C LEU A 468 0.08 -11.32 21.61
N GLN A 469 0.60 -10.09 21.77
CA GLN A 469 1.08 -9.56 23.05
C GLN A 469 -0.07 -9.38 24.04
N GLN A 470 0.28 -9.21 25.32
CA GLN A 470 -0.70 -8.92 26.37
C GLN A 470 -1.49 -7.64 26.03
N GLY A 471 -2.80 -7.71 26.08
CA GLY A 471 -3.69 -6.63 25.67
C GLY A 471 -4.01 -6.60 24.17
N GLY A 472 -3.46 -7.54 23.39
CA GLY A 472 -3.79 -7.72 21.98
C GLY A 472 -4.95 -8.68 21.75
N ILE A 473 -5.01 -9.23 20.55
CA ILE A 473 -6.10 -10.14 20.15
C ILE A 473 -5.81 -11.57 20.59
N SER A 474 -6.88 -12.36 20.73
CA SER A 474 -6.73 -13.77 21.06
C SER A 474 -6.05 -14.54 19.92
N PRO A 475 -5.26 -15.61 20.22
CA PRO A 475 -4.67 -16.44 19.17
C PRO A 475 -5.69 -17.06 18.21
N ASP A 476 -6.90 -17.32 18.65
CA ASP A 476 -7.97 -17.85 17.79
C ASP A 476 -8.48 -16.78 16.82
N ASN A 477 -8.60 -15.53 17.26
CA ASN A 477 -8.91 -14.40 16.39
C ASN A 477 -7.77 -14.11 15.42
N PHE A 478 -6.52 -14.14 15.89
CA PHE A 478 -5.35 -14.01 15.00
C PHE A 478 -5.37 -15.06 13.90
N LYS A 479 -5.61 -16.34 14.22
CA LYS A 479 -5.67 -17.43 13.25
C LYS A 479 -6.74 -17.23 12.16
N ARG A 480 -7.83 -16.56 12.49
CA ARG A 480 -8.91 -16.26 11.53
C ARG A 480 -8.49 -15.22 10.50
N ILE A 481 -7.70 -14.23 10.92
CA ILE A 481 -7.30 -13.10 10.08
C ILE A 481 -5.89 -13.22 9.50
N GLU A 482 -5.06 -14.20 9.92
CA GLU A 482 -3.65 -14.32 9.51
C GLU A 482 -3.44 -14.31 7.99
N LYS A 483 -4.42 -14.84 7.23
CA LYS A 483 -4.37 -14.87 5.77
C LYS A 483 -4.68 -13.51 5.12
N TYR A 484 -5.23 -12.55 5.87
CA TYR A 484 -5.60 -11.23 5.39
C TYR A 484 -4.64 -10.13 5.87
N ILE A 485 -3.78 -10.42 6.85
CA ILE A 485 -2.92 -9.44 7.48
C ILE A 485 -1.43 -9.72 7.29
N THR A 486 -0.66 -8.64 7.25
CA THR A 486 0.80 -8.63 7.30
C THR A 486 1.27 -7.51 8.21
N GLY A 487 2.53 -7.52 8.63
CA GLY A 487 3.15 -6.41 9.36
C GLY A 487 4.05 -5.55 8.48
N ARG A 488 4.13 -5.82 7.17
CA ARG A 488 5.01 -5.07 6.26
C ARG A 488 4.34 -4.82 4.91
N SER A 489 4.79 -3.78 4.23
CA SER A 489 4.46 -3.50 2.84
C SER A 489 5.72 -3.25 2.03
N MET A 490 5.62 -3.49 0.74
CA MET A 490 6.67 -3.20 -0.25
C MET A 490 6.11 -2.37 -1.40
N VAL A 491 4.90 -1.82 -1.26
CA VAL A 491 4.26 -0.99 -2.28
C VAL A 491 3.85 0.34 -1.66
N TYR A 492 4.44 1.41 -2.16
CA TYR A 492 4.25 2.75 -1.61
C TYR A 492 3.80 3.72 -2.69
N ARG A 493 2.90 4.63 -2.32
CA ARG A 493 2.50 5.77 -3.13
C ARG A 493 3.31 7.00 -2.72
N ILE A 494 3.86 7.67 -3.70
CA ILE A 494 4.67 8.86 -3.55
C ILE A 494 3.98 10.02 -4.27
N HIS A 495 3.73 11.10 -3.58
CA HIS A 495 3.43 12.39 -4.16
C HIS A 495 4.69 13.26 -4.05
N SER A 496 5.25 13.66 -5.18
CA SER A 496 6.43 14.51 -5.21
C SER A 496 6.08 15.85 -5.86
N VAL A 497 6.51 16.93 -5.20
CA VAL A 497 6.33 18.32 -5.63
C VAL A 497 7.69 18.90 -5.96
N GLY A 498 7.89 19.32 -7.21
CA GLY A 498 9.08 20.03 -7.66
C GLY A 498 8.81 21.54 -7.67
N TYR A 499 9.70 22.32 -7.07
CA TYR A 499 9.52 23.74 -6.88
C TYR A 499 10.87 24.49 -6.84
N PHE A 500 10.83 25.83 -6.81
CA PHE A 500 11.99 26.67 -6.61
C PHE A 500 11.89 27.41 -5.27
N ALA A 501 12.99 27.46 -4.53
CA ALA A 501 13.04 28.16 -3.23
C ALA A 501 12.70 29.65 -3.35
N GLU A 502 13.04 30.27 -4.49
CA GLU A 502 12.79 31.69 -4.78
C GLU A 502 11.38 31.93 -5.34
N GLY A 503 10.55 30.90 -5.44
CA GLY A 503 9.24 30.96 -6.09
C GLY A 503 9.30 30.77 -7.60
N GLY A 504 8.19 30.40 -8.19
CA GLY A 504 8.08 30.12 -9.62
C GLY A 504 7.04 29.04 -9.91
N PRO A 505 7.11 28.37 -11.07
CA PRO A 505 6.23 27.26 -11.36
C PRO A 505 6.50 26.08 -10.42
N VAL A 506 5.42 25.39 -10.08
CA VAL A 506 5.42 24.17 -9.28
C VAL A 506 4.90 23.04 -10.16
N ALA A 507 5.49 21.87 -10.05
CA ALA A 507 5.00 20.66 -10.70
C ALA A 507 4.80 19.56 -9.67
N ARG A 508 3.80 18.71 -9.90
CA ARG A 508 3.46 17.62 -9.00
C ARG A 508 3.26 16.33 -9.76
N VAL A 509 3.85 15.26 -9.25
CA VAL A 509 3.71 13.91 -9.79
C VAL A 509 3.30 12.93 -8.70
N GLU A 510 2.51 11.95 -9.08
CA GLU A 510 2.12 10.81 -8.25
C GLU A 510 2.70 9.54 -8.87
N ALA A 511 3.30 8.68 -8.04
CA ALA A 511 3.79 7.38 -8.47
C ALA A 511 3.47 6.32 -7.43
N VAL A 512 3.19 5.09 -7.88
CA VAL A 512 3.14 3.91 -7.02
C VAL A 512 4.33 3.03 -7.35
N ILE A 513 5.10 2.70 -6.33
CA ILE A 513 6.38 2.02 -6.43
C ILE A 513 6.28 0.66 -5.76
N ASP A 514 6.65 -0.40 -6.47
CA ASP A 514 6.85 -1.75 -5.93
C ASP A 514 8.34 -1.96 -5.68
N THR A 515 8.71 -2.17 -4.42
CA THR A 515 10.07 -2.44 -3.97
C THR A 515 10.32 -3.93 -3.67
N ASN A 516 9.38 -4.80 -4.01
CA ASN A 516 9.55 -6.24 -3.89
C ASN A 516 10.65 -6.73 -4.83
N GLN A 517 11.67 -7.30 -4.27
CA GLN A 517 12.82 -8.00 -4.86
C GLN A 517 13.30 -7.54 -6.26
N GLY A 518 14.56 -7.22 -6.37
CA GLY A 518 15.19 -6.81 -7.61
C GLY A 518 15.17 -5.30 -7.78
N TYR A 519 15.03 -4.86 -9.03
CA TYR A 519 14.91 -3.44 -9.32
C TYR A 519 13.50 -2.96 -8.97
N PRO A 520 13.37 -1.85 -8.22
CA PRO A 520 12.08 -1.24 -7.93
C PRO A 520 11.36 -0.90 -9.22
N ARG A 521 10.03 -1.12 -9.23
CA ARG A 521 9.18 -0.89 -10.39
C ARG A 521 8.18 0.21 -10.09
N ILE A 522 8.02 1.12 -11.02
CA ILE A 522 6.92 2.09 -10.99
C ILE A 522 5.71 1.40 -11.62
N LEU A 523 4.71 1.07 -10.79
CA LEU A 523 3.46 0.42 -11.21
C LEU A 523 2.48 1.42 -11.81
N TYR A 524 2.51 2.65 -11.32
CA TYR A 524 1.64 3.74 -11.73
C TYR A 524 2.41 5.05 -11.69
N PHE A 525 2.17 5.91 -12.69
CA PHE A 525 2.74 7.25 -12.72
C PHE A 525 1.72 8.21 -13.34
N ARG A 526 1.49 9.34 -12.66
CA ARG A 526 0.60 10.40 -13.13
C ARG A 526 1.23 11.76 -12.90
N ASP A 527 1.20 12.59 -13.94
CA ASP A 527 1.46 14.01 -13.83
C ASP A 527 0.18 14.71 -13.33
N MET A 528 0.29 15.37 -12.19
CA MET A 528 -0.82 16.08 -11.55
C MET A 528 -0.67 17.59 -11.62
N THR A 529 0.28 18.09 -12.43
CA THR A 529 0.61 19.52 -12.52
C THR A 529 -0.57 20.35 -13.00
N ASP A 530 -1.40 19.80 -13.90
CA ASP A 530 -2.55 20.48 -14.48
C ASP A 530 -3.85 20.34 -13.66
N LEU A 531 -3.81 19.58 -12.56
CA LEU A 531 -4.95 19.44 -11.66
C LEU A 531 -5.03 20.65 -10.72
N ASP A 532 -5.54 21.74 -11.25
CA ASP A 532 -5.94 22.95 -10.51
C ASP A 532 -4.97 23.38 -9.40
N LEU A 533 -3.77 23.74 -9.82
CA LEU A 533 -2.82 24.37 -8.95
C LEU A 533 -3.12 25.86 -8.85
N PRO A 534 -3.58 26.39 -7.76
CA PRO A 534 -2.68 27.32 -7.08
C PRO A 534 -2.83 27.39 -5.55
N ARG A 535 -3.60 26.55 -4.91
CA ARG A 535 -3.85 26.72 -3.47
C ARG A 535 -3.75 25.39 -2.76
N GLY A 536 -2.66 25.15 -2.03
CA GLY A 536 -2.64 24.02 -1.13
C GLY A 536 -1.34 23.25 -0.93
N PHE A 537 -0.34 23.47 -1.77
CA PHE A 537 1.02 23.07 -1.44
C PHE A 537 1.86 24.32 -1.21
N ASP A 538 1.92 24.78 0.03
CA ASP A 538 3.03 25.63 0.43
C ASP A 538 4.26 24.72 0.52
N PRO A 539 5.25 24.86 -0.38
CA PRO A 539 6.48 24.10 -0.26
C PRO A 539 7.11 24.38 1.10
N PRO A 540 7.76 23.41 1.73
CA PRO A 540 8.47 23.64 2.99
C PRO A 540 9.47 24.77 2.79
N ARG A 541 9.40 25.79 3.63
CA ARG A 541 10.25 26.99 3.57
C ARG A 541 11.63 26.71 4.13
#